data_1baae2dccd2b779e68d7e832a711f1b4
#
_entry.id   1baae2dccd2b779e68d7e832a711f1b4
#
_cell.length_a   1.000
_cell.length_b   1.000
_cell.length_c   1.000
_cell.angle_alpha   90.00
_cell.angle_beta   90.00
_cell.angle_gamma   90.00
#
_symmetry.space_group_name_H-M   'P 1'
#
loop_
_entity.id
_entity.type
_entity.pdbx_description
1 polymer ?
#
loop_
_entity_poly.entity_id
_entity_poly.type
_entity_poly.pdbx_seq_one_letter_code
_entity_poly.pdbx_strand_id
1 'polypeptide(L)'
;MLKSRVRLAATLAAVSSAFSGVESGFGQEADKLKQALAYRPTQKSVEFDLPSAEEAEDVRLENASTIGQTGFVVRDAQNRLLRRFVDSSGNRKIDTWAYYASGFEVYRDVDTDADGKPDRFQWLGPSGTRIGVDTDQDLTIDRWERISAQEVTQVVTEAINAQTPARLKPLLVSEEELESLQLDPGLSRRIKDRIQQTSKRLAEESEKTGWPTNVKWLHFSAASPGSIISKSGSGSASTEQVIQVHDQVSAILEVGDKSQQLLVGSLLCVGDAWRLIDFPVLAGDANATSVGGVFFQSEVAEASSSASASLSSEGIPPDVLTAYQSAEEALREAIGKRTGPALAVLHQRRAQTLWKVVSAAKGAEREPWLRQYVDVVTSAYQMDEFPSGLEQLEKQIAEMEAEKFEPELVAYAEFRHMNAWYSHSAADAENADTVQDQWQKKLQDFVGKYPSSLLAAEAMFQLANIDDYLGDVEAATAVYRKIVKDYPDAPMAPRAQGAVMRLTSVGKPIKFEGSNLAGQAF
;
A
#
# COMPACT_ATOMS: atom_id res chain seq x y z
N MET A 1 -1.90 -36.40 1.17
CA MET A 1 -2.55 -35.10 1.04
C MET A 1 -3.87 -35.15 0.23
N LEU A 2 -4.05 -36.04 -0.73
CA LEU A 2 -5.29 -36.15 -1.51
C LEU A 2 -6.54 -36.58 -0.68
N LYS A 3 -6.36 -37.35 0.40
CA LYS A 3 -7.47 -37.93 1.19
C LYS A 3 -8.19 -36.91 2.12
N SER A 4 -7.57 -35.78 2.45
CA SER A 4 -8.21 -34.74 3.28
C SER A 4 -9.04 -33.73 2.48
N ARG A 5 -8.70 -33.51 1.19
CA ARG A 5 -9.44 -32.61 0.31
C ARG A 5 -10.83 -33.15 -0.08
N VAL A 6 -10.92 -34.48 -0.30
CA VAL A 6 -12.20 -35.14 -0.65
C VAL A 6 -13.22 -35.11 0.50
N ARG A 7 -12.79 -35.05 1.77
CA ARG A 7 -13.70 -34.99 2.92
C ARG A 7 -14.35 -33.62 3.14
N LEU A 8 -13.67 -32.53 2.76
CA LEU A 8 -14.21 -31.16 2.93
C LEU A 8 -15.28 -30.86 1.86
N ALA A 9 -15.03 -31.25 0.61
CA ALA A 9 -15.99 -31.12 -0.48
C ALA A 9 -17.27 -31.96 -0.25
N ALA A 10 -17.13 -33.17 0.33
CA ALA A 10 -18.27 -34.01 0.66
C ALA A 10 -19.16 -33.41 1.77
N THR A 11 -18.60 -32.63 2.68
CA THR A 11 -19.37 -31.99 3.77
C THR A 11 -20.22 -30.82 3.27
N LEU A 12 -19.72 -30.04 2.30
CA LEU A 12 -20.47 -28.95 1.68
C LEU A 12 -21.64 -29.47 0.80
N ALA A 13 -21.41 -30.48 -0.01
CA ALA A 13 -22.43 -31.06 -0.88
C ALA A 13 -23.57 -31.78 -0.10
N ALA A 14 -23.26 -32.40 1.05
CA ALA A 14 -24.25 -33.12 1.86
C ALA A 14 -25.28 -32.19 2.53
N VAL A 15 -24.96 -30.90 2.71
CA VAL A 15 -25.84 -29.98 3.44
C VAL A 15 -26.73 -29.17 2.51
N SER A 16 -26.33 -28.94 1.27
CA SER A 16 -27.23 -28.36 0.25
C SER A 16 -28.50 -29.23 0.05
N SER A 17 -28.39 -30.54 0.24
CA SER A 17 -29.51 -31.49 0.16
C SER A 17 -30.35 -31.60 1.44
N ALA A 18 -29.80 -31.25 2.62
CA ALA A 18 -30.51 -31.39 3.91
C ALA A 18 -31.56 -30.30 4.15
N PHE A 19 -31.46 -29.16 3.47
CA PHE A 19 -32.42 -28.06 3.58
C PHE A 19 -33.57 -28.06 2.55
N SER A 20 -33.61 -29.05 1.65
CA SER A 20 -34.62 -29.11 0.58
C SER A 20 -35.97 -29.75 0.99
N GLY A 21 -36.17 -30.13 2.24
CA GLY A 21 -37.41 -30.76 2.71
C GLY A 21 -38.06 -30.01 3.86
N VAL A 22 -39.15 -29.33 3.60
CA VAL A 22 -40.06 -28.78 4.62
C VAL A 22 -41.00 -29.88 5.03
N GLU A 23 -40.68 -30.64 6.09
CA GLU A 23 -41.66 -31.38 6.89
C GLU A 23 -41.32 -31.28 8.37
N SER A 24 -42.37 -31.04 9.15
CA SER A 24 -42.41 -30.62 10.55
C SER A 24 -42.02 -31.71 11.56
N GLY A 25 -41.15 -31.33 12.51
CA GLY A 25 -40.89 -32.08 13.76
C GLY A 25 -39.80 -31.40 14.59
N PHE A 26 -40.07 -31.20 15.89
CA PHE A 26 -39.14 -30.56 16.86
C PHE A 26 -37.72 -31.17 16.88
N GLY A 27 -37.58 -32.49 16.59
CA GLY A 27 -36.27 -33.15 16.46
C GLY A 27 -35.49 -32.70 15.23
N GLN A 28 -36.14 -32.37 14.14
CA GLN A 28 -35.49 -31.90 12.89
C GLN A 28 -34.98 -30.45 13.00
N GLU A 29 -35.61 -29.60 13.82
CA GLU A 29 -35.14 -28.22 14.03
C GLU A 29 -33.85 -28.17 14.84
N ALA A 30 -33.74 -29.00 15.90
CA ALA A 30 -32.53 -29.13 16.71
C ALA A 30 -31.35 -29.65 15.88
N ASP A 31 -31.58 -30.62 14.99
CA ASP A 31 -30.54 -31.12 14.08
C ASP A 31 -30.13 -30.10 13.04
N LYS A 32 -31.06 -29.34 12.49
CA LYS A 32 -30.77 -28.22 11.54
C LYS A 32 -29.98 -27.11 12.21
N LEU A 33 -30.32 -26.73 13.44
CA LEU A 33 -29.58 -25.74 14.22
C LEU A 33 -28.15 -26.19 14.46
N LYS A 34 -27.97 -27.44 14.90
CA LYS A 34 -26.65 -28.03 15.11
C LYS A 34 -25.81 -28.06 13.86
N GLN A 35 -26.43 -28.39 12.71
CA GLN A 35 -25.76 -28.34 11.40
C GLN A 35 -25.38 -26.90 11.04
N ALA A 36 -26.29 -25.93 11.18
CA ALA A 36 -26.04 -24.53 10.88
C ALA A 36 -24.88 -23.96 11.72
N LEU A 37 -24.81 -24.31 13.00
CA LEU A 37 -23.72 -23.92 13.90
C LEU A 37 -22.41 -24.67 13.61
N ALA A 38 -22.45 -25.82 12.97
CA ALA A 38 -21.26 -26.59 12.59
C ALA A 38 -20.59 -26.04 11.31
N TYR A 39 -21.31 -25.25 10.52
CA TYR A 39 -20.75 -24.62 9.33
C TYR A 39 -19.62 -23.66 9.66
N ARG A 40 -18.60 -23.66 8.82
CA ARG A 40 -17.43 -22.81 8.93
C ARG A 40 -17.20 -22.09 7.61
N PRO A 41 -16.64 -20.86 7.66
CA PRO A 41 -16.14 -20.18 6.46
C PRO A 41 -15.24 -21.09 5.65
N THR A 42 -15.34 -21.01 4.34
CA THR A 42 -14.45 -21.73 3.42
C THR A 42 -13.01 -21.25 3.56
N GLN A 43 -12.84 -19.95 3.73
CA GLN A 43 -11.54 -19.35 3.99
C GLN A 43 -11.18 -19.37 5.47
N LYS A 44 -9.90 -19.61 5.80
CA LYS A 44 -9.46 -19.90 7.18
C LYS A 44 -9.28 -18.66 8.07
N SER A 45 -9.03 -17.51 7.47
CA SER A 45 -8.68 -16.27 8.21
C SER A 45 -9.92 -15.43 8.52
N VAL A 46 -10.99 -16.06 9.02
CA VAL A 46 -12.26 -15.40 9.34
C VAL A 46 -12.53 -15.49 10.82
N GLU A 47 -12.63 -14.34 11.48
CA GLU A 47 -13.07 -14.25 12.87
C GLU A 47 -14.59 -14.02 12.90
N PHE A 48 -15.32 -14.92 13.56
CA PHE A 48 -16.78 -14.88 13.65
C PHE A 48 -17.27 -15.52 14.96
N ASP A 49 -18.46 -15.17 15.40
CA ASP A 49 -19.01 -15.66 16.67
C ASP A 49 -19.31 -17.16 16.63
N LEU A 50 -18.77 -17.85 17.63
CA LEU A 50 -18.99 -19.26 17.91
C LEU A 50 -19.56 -19.36 19.33
N PRO A 51 -20.88 -19.61 19.50
CA PRO A 51 -21.45 -19.79 20.82
C PRO A 51 -20.81 -21.00 21.51
N SER A 52 -20.55 -20.88 22.82
CA SER A 52 -20.19 -21.99 23.67
C SER A 52 -21.32 -23.02 23.73
N ALA A 53 -21.05 -24.21 24.28
CA ALA A 53 -22.09 -25.26 24.44
C ALA A 53 -23.29 -24.79 25.30
N GLU A 54 -23.02 -23.96 26.29
CA GLU A 54 -24.05 -23.37 27.17
C GLU A 54 -24.87 -22.29 26.44
N GLU A 55 -24.21 -21.39 25.74
CA GLU A 55 -24.89 -20.35 24.93
C GLU A 55 -25.70 -20.95 23.77
N ALA A 56 -25.29 -22.09 23.24
CA ALA A 56 -25.97 -22.77 22.14
C ALA A 56 -27.38 -23.29 22.50
N GLU A 57 -27.68 -23.46 23.79
CA GLU A 57 -29.02 -23.83 24.24
C GLU A 57 -30.07 -22.72 24.01
N ASP A 58 -29.64 -21.45 24.02
CA ASP A 58 -30.48 -20.28 23.81
C ASP A 58 -30.47 -19.77 22.35
N VAL A 59 -29.73 -20.42 21.48
CA VAL A 59 -29.65 -20.05 20.05
C VAL A 59 -30.91 -20.51 19.32
N ARG A 60 -31.39 -19.67 18.39
CA ARG A 60 -32.61 -19.92 17.63
C ARG A 60 -32.33 -19.97 16.13
N LEU A 61 -32.98 -20.93 15.46
CA LEU A 61 -33.05 -21.00 14.00
C LEU A 61 -34.41 -20.49 13.54
N GLU A 62 -34.41 -19.49 12.66
CA GLU A 62 -35.60 -18.88 12.11
C GLU A 62 -35.58 -18.96 10.58
N ASN A 63 -36.75 -19.05 9.97
CA ASN A 63 -36.83 -18.94 8.51
C ASN A 63 -36.58 -17.48 8.09
N ALA A 64 -35.64 -17.28 7.18
CA ALA A 64 -35.45 -15.98 6.53
C ALA A 64 -36.39 -15.89 5.33
N SER A 65 -37.35 -14.98 5.41
CA SER A 65 -38.23 -14.66 4.30
C SER A 65 -38.19 -13.15 4.09
N THR A 66 -37.43 -12.73 3.07
CA THR A 66 -37.42 -11.35 2.59
C THR A 66 -37.86 -11.38 1.13
N ILE A 67 -38.32 -10.24 0.58
CA ILE A 67 -38.76 -10.17 -0.83
C ILE A 67 -37.65 -10.71 -1.74
N GLY A 68 -37.91 -11.85 -2.40
CA GLY A 68 -37.00 -12.50 -3.33
C GLY A 68 -35.91 -13.39 -2.74
N GLN A 69 -35.88 -13.59 -1.40
CA GLN A 69 -34.89 -14.47 -0.75
C GLN A 69 -35.56 -15.40 0.24
N THR A 70 -35.18 -16.67 0.22
CA THR A 70 -35.62 -17.68 1.22
C THR A 70 -34.39 -18.30 1.89
N GLY A 71 -34.55 -18.82 3.11
CA GLY A 71 -33.44 -19.44 3.81
C GLY A 71 -33.59 -19.44 5.31
N PHE A 72 -32.48 -19.38 6.02
CA PHE A 72 -32.43 -19.50 7.48
C PHE A 72 -31.53 -18.42 8.08
N VAL A 73 -31.91 -17.95 9.28
CA VAL A 73 -31.08 -17.12 10.14
C VAL A 73 -30.89 -17.79 11.48
N VAL A 74 -29.71 -17.65 12.05
CA VAL A 74 -29.36 -18.12 13.38
C VAL A 74 -29.09 -16.89 14.25
N ARG A 75 -29.77 -16.83 15.40
CA ARG A 75 -29.67 -15.73 16.37
C ARG A 75 -29.32 -16.22 17.74
N ASP A 76 -28.53 -15.43 18.47
CA ASP A 76 -28.24 -15.68 19.89
C ASP A 76 -29.39 -15.25 20.83
N ALA A 77 -29.20 -15.44 22.13
CA ALA A 77 -30.14 -15.03 23.16
C ALA A 77 -30.45 -13.52 23.18
N GLN A 78 -29.52 -12.69 22.72
CA GLN A 78 -29.66 -11.23 22.61
C GLN A 78 -30.25 -10.79 21.26
N ASN A 79 -30.74 -11.75 20.45
CA ASN A 79 -31.32 -11.52 19.13
C ASN A 79 -30.30 -11.01 18.07
N ARG A 80 -28.97 -11.16 18.31
CA ARG A 80 -27.93 -10.82 17.34
C ARG A 80 -27.80 -11.93 16.31
N LEU A 81 -27.50 -11.57 15.06
CA LEU A 81 -27.23 -12.54 13.99
C LEU A 81 -25.90 -13.24 14.24
N LEU A 82 -25.91 -14.56 14.13
CA LEU A 82 -24.71 -15.42 14.12
C LEU A 82 -24.44 -15.98 12.72
N ARG A 83 -25.52 -16.39 12.01
CA ARG A 83 -25.46 -16.97 10.65
C ARG A 83 -26.67 -16.51 9.83
N ARG A 84 -26.50 -16.40 8.54
CA ARG A 84 -27.57 -16.23 7.58
C ARG A 84 -27.27 -17.03 6.33
N PHE A 85 -28.09 -18.05 6.04
CA PHE A 85 -27.96 -18.92 4.88
C PHE A 85 -29.18 -18.73 4.00
N VAL A 86 -28.98 -18.24 2.78
CA VAL A 86 -30.08 -17.85 1.93
C VAL A 86 -29.89 -18.33 0.49
N ASP A 87 -31.01 -18.58 -0.15
CA ASP A 87 -31.18 -18.66 -1.59
C ASP A 87 -31.44 -17.24 -2.12
N SER A 88 -30.45 -16.64 -2.72
CA SER A 88 -30.54 -15.29 -3.28
C SER A 88 -30.97 -15.28 -4.74
N SER A 89 -30.81 -16.42 -5.43
CA SER A 89 -31.13 -16.63 -6.83
C SER A 89 -32.59 -17.05 -7.07
N GLY A 90 -33.29 -17.57 -6.04
CA GLY A 90 -34.64 -18.09 -6.10
C GLY A 90 -34.76 -19.51 -6.69
N ASN A 91 -33.66 -20.24 -6.78
CA ASN A 91 -33.61 -21.61 -7.33
C ASN A 91 -33.91 -22.70 -6.29
N ARG A 92 -34.24 -22.33 -5.05
CA ARG A 92 -34.50 -23.18 -3.88
C ARG A 92 -33.28 -23.95 -3.35
N LYS A 93 -32.08 -23.47 -3.64
CA LYS A 93 -30.83 -23.93 -3.06
C LYS A 93 -30.16 -22.78 -2.36
N ILE A 94 -29.55 -23.02 -1.20
CA ILE A 94 -28.74 -22.03 -0.54
C ILE A 94 -27.51 -21.75 -1.41
N ASP A 95 -27.32 -20.47 -1.74
CA ASP A 95 -26.22 -19.98 -2.54
C ASP A 95 -25.36 -18.94 -1.80
N THR A 96 -25.78 -18.54 -0.59
CA THR A 96 -25.05 -17.56 0.21
C THR A 96 -25.01 -17.99 1.67
N TRP A 97 -23.80 -18.09 2.23
CA TRP A 97 -23.54 -18.45 3.64
C TRP A 97 -22.81 -17.29 4.32
N ALA A 98 -23.55 -16.49 5.09
CA ALA A 98 -23.02 -15.32 5.77
C ALA A 98 -22.75 -15.60 7.27
N TYR A 99 -21.63 -15.08 7.75
CA TYR A 99 -21.12 -15.24 9.11
C TYR A 99 -20.98 -13.88 9.80
N TYR A 100 -21.27 -13.87 11.09
CA TYR A 100 -21.40 -12.64 11.86
C TYR A 100 -20.47 -12.65 13.08
N ALA A 101 -19.98 -11.47 13.45
CA ALA A 101 -19.31 -11.20 14.72
C ALA A 101 -20.01 -10.02 15.41
N SER A 102 -20.43 -10.22 16.67
CA SER A 102 -21.19 -9.23 17.44
C SER A 102 -22.43 -8.69 16.73
N GLY A 103 -23.06 -9.54 15.89
CA GLY A 103 -24.24 -9.21 15.11
C GLY A 103 -23.99 -8.47 13.78
N PHE A 104 -22.72 -8.15 13.45
CA PHE A 104 -22.33 -7.58 12.16
C PHE A 104 -21.82 -8.67 11.22
N GLU A 105 -22.19 -8.58 9.95
CA GLU A 105 -21.69 -9.50 8.93
C GLU A 105 -20.23 -9.21 8.67
N VAL A 106 -19.39 -10.24 8.83
CA VAL A 106 -17.92 -10.13 8.68
C VAL A 106 -17.41 -10.91 7.48
N TYR A 107 -18.18 -11.91 7.05
CA TYR A 107 -17.76 -12.75 5.92
C TYR A 107 -18.96 -13.46 5.29
N ARG A 108 -18.87 -13.72 3.99
CA ARG A 108 -19.78 -14.64 3.30
C ARG A 108 -19.07 -15.47 2.23
N ASP A 109 -19.52 -16.70 2.10
CA ASP A 109 -19.31 -17.56 0.95
C ASP A 109 -20.50 -17.40 -0.01
N VAL A 110 -20.25 -17.33 -1.32
CA VAL A 110 -21.28 -17.24 -2.36
C VAL A 110 -20.99 -18.27 -3.44
N ASP A 111 -22.02 -19.00 -3.87
CA ASP A 111 -22.05 -19.90 -5.02
C ASP A 111 -22.70 -19.13 -6.17
N THR A 112 -21.91 -18.66 -7.12
CA THR A 112 -22.41 -17.79 -8.19
C THR A 112 -22.93 -18.56 -9.42
N ASP A 113 -22.53 -19.82 -9.58
CA ASP A 113 -22.91 -20.66 -10.72
C ASP A 113 -23.96 -21.74 -10.36
N ALA A 114 -24.40 -21.79 -9.08
CA ALA A 114 -25.41 -22.69 -8.54
C ALA A 114 -25.05 -24.20 -8.60
N ASP A 115 -23.75 -24.53 -8.59
CA ASP A 115 -23.26 -25.90 -8.56
C ASP A 115 -23.28 -26.52 -7.14
N GLY A 116 -23.49 -25.69 -6.10
CA GLY A 116 -23.55 -26.07 -4.69
C GLY A 116 -22.23 -25.93 -3.97
N LYS A 117 -21.23 -25.28 -4.57
CA LYS A 117 -19.96 -24.93 -3.96
C LYS A 117 -19.73 -23.43 -4.05
N PRO A 118 -19.21 -22.82 -2.97
CA PRO A 118 -18.87 -21.41 -3.07
C PRO A 118 -17.64 -21.19 -3.97
N ASP A 119 -17.74 -20.21 -4.84
CA ASP A 119 -16.72 -19.77 -5.79
C ASP A 119 -16.32 -18.31 -5.59
N ARG A 120 -17.03 -17.58 -4.71
CA ARG A 120 -16.77 -16.18 -4.40
C ARG A 120 -16.77 -15.94 -2.89
N PHE A 121 -15.71 -15.36 -2.40
CA PHE A 121 -15.43 -15.14 -0.99
C PHE A 121 -15.39 -13.65 -0.68
N GLN A 122 -16.19 -13.19 0.30
CA GLN A 122 -16.30 -11.78 0.61
C GLN A 122 -16.06 -11.55 2.11
N TRP A 123 -15.07 -10.72 2.42
CA TRP A 123 -14.85 -10.20 3.76
C TRP A 123 -15.44 -8.81 3.85
N LEU A 124 -16.15 -8.56 4.93
CA LEU A 124 -16.80 -7.28 5.19
C LEU A 124 -16.23 -6.71 6.49
N GLY A 125 -15.64 -5.55 6.43
CA GLY A 125 -14.98 -4.92 7.58
C GLY A 125 -15.09 -3.40 7.55
N PRO A 126 -14.68 -2.75 8.64
CA PRO A 126 -14.70 -1.28 8.72
C PRO A 126 -13.85 -0.59 7.65
N SER A 127 -12.80 -1.27 7.16
CA SER A 127 -11.89 -0.77 6.13
C SER A 127 -12.35 -1.05 4.70
N GLY A 128 -13.50 -1.69 4.52
CA GLY A 128 -14.04 -2.01 3.20
C GLY A 128 -14.43 -3.47 3.03
N THR A 129 -14.60 -3.86 1.79
CA THR A 129 -14.94 -5.23 1.40
C THR A 129 -13.86 -5.76 0.47
N ARG A 130 -13.19 -6.85 0.84
CA ARG A 130 -12.35 -7.60 -0.10
C ARG A 130 -13.12 -8.77 -0.70
N ILE A 131 -12.88 -9.04 -1.97
CA ILE A 131 -13.59 -10.08 -2.72
C ILE A 131 -12.57 -10.91 -3.48
N GLY A 132 -12.53 -12.21 -3.16
CA GLY A 132 -11.74 -13.22 -3.85
C GLY A 132 -12.63 -14.16 -4.65
N VAL A 133 -12.14 -14.63 -5.79
CA VAL A 133 -12.81 -15.56 -6.68
C VAL A 133 -11.94 -16.80 -6.88
N ASP A 134 -12.57 -17.95 -6.79
CA ASP A 134 -12.04 -19.27 -7.11
C ASP A 134 -12.67 -19.70 -8.45
N THR A 135 -11.87 -19.80 -9.49
CA THR A 135 -12.34 -20.07 -10.84
C THR A 135 -12.28 -21.54 -11.22
N ASP A 136 -11.46 -22.34 -10.51
CA ASP A 136 -11.28 -23.78 -10.77
C ASP A 136 -11.90 -24.69 -9.69
N GLN A 137 -12.58 -24.08 -8.69
CA GLN A 137 -13.33 -24.74 -7.61
C GLN A 137 -12.45 -25.61 -6.70
N ASP A 138 -11.19 -25.22 -6.50
CA ASP A 138 -10.27 -25.88 -5.58
C ASP A 138 -10.30 -25.29 -4.14
N LEU A 139 -11.16 -24.30 -3.89
CA LEU A 139 -11.34 -23.52 -2.68
C LEU A 139 -10.15 -22.60 -2.37
N THR A 140 -9.32 -22.35 -3.37
CA THR A 140 -8.22 -21.39 -3.31
C THR A 140 -8.58 -20.16 -4.15
N ILE A 141 -8.20 -18.97 -3.70
CA ILE A 141 -8.46 -17.76 -4.45
C ILE A 141 -7.48 -17.67 -5.62
N ASP A 142 -8.03 -17.57 -6.83
CA ASP A 142 -7.28 -17.39 -8.07
C ASP A 142 -7.13 -15.91 -8.44
N ARG A 143 -8.11 -15.10 -8.07
CA ARG A 143 -8.16 -13.69 -8.44
C ARG A 143 -8.86 -12.86 -7.36
N TRP A 144 -8.34 -11.67 -7.13
CA TRP A 144 -9.00 -10.66 -6.31
C TRP A 144 -9.80 -9.69 -7.20
N GLU A 145 -11.11 -9.58 -6.99
CA GLU A 145 -11.93 -8.57 -7.64
C GLU A 145 -11.88 -7.23 -6.91
N ARG A 146 -11.77 -7.30 -5.59
CA ARG A 146 -11.62 -6.12 -4.73
C ARG A 146 -10.69 -6.43 -3.59
N ILE A 147 -9.71 -5.58 -3.37
CA ILE A 147 -8.82 -5.65 -2.22
C ILE A 147 -8.11 -4.30 -2.06
N SER A 148 -8.09 -3.77 -0.83
CA SER A 148 -7.36 -2.54 -0.50
C SER A 148 -5.86 -2.79 -0.33
N ALA A 149 -5.05 -1.73 -0.42
CA ALA A 149 -3.60 -1.81 -0.21
C ALA A 149 -3.25 -2.37 1.20
N GLN A 150 -4.01 -1.99 2.22
CA GLN A 150 -3.87 -2.54 3.56
C GLN A 150 -4.13 -4.05 3.60
N GLU A 151 -5.21 -4.51 2.98
CA GLU A 151 -5.58 -5.93 2.94
C GLU A 151 -4.60 -6.76 2.12
N VAL A 152 -3.95 -6.19 1.10
CA VAL A 152 -2.82 -6.85 0.41
C VAL A 152 -1.75 -7.24 1.42
N THR A 153 -1.37 -6.33 2.34
CA THR A 153 -0.35 -6.64 3.35
C THR A 153 -0.80 -7.71 4.36
N GLN A 154 -2.11 -7.78 4.65
CA GLN A 154 -2.68 -8.84 5.48
C GLN A 154 -2.62 -10.19 4.77
N VAL A 155 -3.00 -10.27 3.48
CA VAL A 155 -2.90 -11.50 2.69
C VAL A 155 -1.44 -11.97 2.55
N VAL A 156 -0.49 -11.04 2.42
CA VAL A 156 0.95 -11.37 2.46
C VAL A 156 1.31 -12.01 3.80
N THR A 157 0.84 -11.46 4.93
CA THR A 157 1.07 -12.03 6.26
C THR A 157 0.42 -13.41 6.41
N GLU A 158 -0.78 -13.60 5.86
CA GLU A 158 -1.45 -14.91 5.83
C GLU A 158 -0.66 -15.95 5.02
N ALA A 159 -0.04 -15.54 3.90
CA ALA A 159 0.82 -16.40 3.08
C ALA A 159 2.11 -16.78 3.81
N ILE A 160 2.70 -15.83 4.56
CA ILE A 160 3.86 -16.08 5.44
C ILE A 160 3.51 -17.13 6.50
N ASN A 161 2.41 -16.94 7.24
CA ASN A 161 1.96 -17.89 8.26
C ASN A 161 1.64 -19.27 7.70
N ALA A 162 1.07 -19.32 6.51
CA ALA A 162 0.77 -20.57 5.82
C ALA A 162 2.01 -21.26 5.24
N GLN A 163 3.17 -20.59 5.25
CA GLN A 163 4.41 -21.04 4.58
C GLN A 163 4.15 -21.38 3.09
N THR A 164 3.31 -20.56 2.42
CA THR A 164 2.82 -20.86 1.07
C THR A 164 2.94 -19.62 0.18
N PRO A 165 4.14 -19.35 -0.38
CA PRO A 165 4.36 -18.22 -1.28
C PRO A 165 3.41 -18.18 -2.49
N ALA A 166 2.96 -19.33 -2.97
CA ALA A 166 2.00 -19.44 -4.08
C ALA A 166 0.70 -18.66 -3.84
N ARG A 167 0.31 -18.38 -2.58
CA ARG A 167 -0.84 -17.54 -2.24
C ARG A 167 -0.69 -16.08 -2.65
N LEU A 168 0.53 -15.63 -2.95
CA LEU A 168 0.77 -14.28 -3.44
C LEU A 168 0.50 -14.15 -4.94
N LYS A 169 0.44 -15.26 -5.69
CA LYS A 169 0.22 -15.24 -7.13
C LYS A 169 -1.04 -14.48 -7.57
N PRO A 170 -2.21 -14.65 -6.91
CA PRO A 170 -3.43 -13.90 -7.23
C PRO A 170 -3.35 -12.39 -6.95
N LEU A 171 -2.35 -11.94 -6.20
CA LEU A 171 -2.11 -10.52 -5.93
C LEU A 171 -1.27 -9.84 -7.01
N LEU A 172 -0.53 -10.58 -7.82
CA LEU A 172 0.33 -9.99 -8.86
C LEU A 172 -0.51 -9.34 -9.95
N VAL A 173 0.03 -8.26 -10.52
CA VAL A 173 -0.53 -7.67 -11.75
C VAL A 173 -0.41 -8.68 -12.88
N SER A 174 -1.49 -8.97 -13.60
CA SER A 174 -1.45 -9.82 -14.80
C SER A 174 -0.99 -9.02 -16.02
N GLU A 175 -0.54 -9.73 -17.07
CA GLU A 175 -0.18 -9.06 -18.34
C GLU A 175 -1.39 -8.36 -18.95
N GLU A 176 -2.58 -8.97 -18.92
CA GLU A 176 -3.82 -8.40 -19.42
C GLU A 176 -4.23 -7.13 -18.66
N GLU A 177 -4.11 -7.15 -17.32
CA GLU A 177 -4.36 -5.98 -16.49
C GLU A 177 -3.39 -4.85 -16.85
N LEU A 178 -2.09 -5.14 -16.98
CA LEU A 178 -1.08 -4.15 -17.30
C LEU A 178 -1.30 -3.52 -18.68
N GLU A 179 -1.65 -4.32 -19.69
CA GLU A 179 -1.97 -3.86 -21.03
C GLU A 179 -3.22 -2.98 -21.06
N SER A 180 -4.25 -3.34 -20.27
CA SER A 180 -5.50 -2.58 -20.17
C SER A 180 -5.31 -1.17 -19.65
N LEU A 181 -4.27 -0.93 -18.84
CA LEU A 181 -3.97 0.37 -18.24
C LEU A 181 -3.33 1.36 -19.21
N GLN A 182 -2.83 0.92 -20.35
CA GLN A 182 -2.21 1.76 -21.40
C GLN A 182 -1.18 2.77 -20.84
N LEU A 183 -0.30 2.28 -19.97
CA LEU A 183 0.76 3.08 -19.36
C LEU A 183 1.81 3.51 -20.38
N ASP A 184 2.63 4.49 -20.00
CA ASP A 184 3.84 4.83 -20.76
C ASP A 184 4.68 3.57 -21.02
N PRO A 185 5.20 3.37 -22.25
CA PRO A 185 5.93 2.16 -22.61
C PRO A 185 7.16 1.87 -21.74
N GLY A 186 7.85 2.90 -21.25
CA GLY A 186 9.00 2.76 -20.35
C GLY A 186 8.56 2.27 -18.97
N LEU A 187 7.51 2.88 -18.41
CA LEU A 187 6.94 2.45 -17.12
C LEU A 187 6.34 1.04 -17.21
N SER A 188 5.60 0.74 -18.29
CA SER A 188 5.01 -0.60 -18.51
C SER A 188 6.10 -1.67 -18.56
N ARG A 189 7.22 -1.41 -19.24
CA ARG A 189 8.36 -2.34 -19.28
C ARG A 189 8.98 -2.56 -17.91
N ARG A 190 9.25 -1.49 -17.13
CA ARG A 190 9.79 -1.61 -15.77
C ARG A 190 8.89 -2.45 -14.87
N ILE A 191 7.58 -2.20 -14.90
CA ILE A 191 6.61 -2.98 -14.13
C ILE A 191 6.65 -4.45 -14.56
N LYS A 192 6.66 -4.73 -15.87
CA LYS A 192 6.73 -6.09 -16.41
C LYS A 192 7.99 -6.83 -15.98
N ASP A 193 9.14 -6.18 -16.05
CA ASP A 193 10.42 -6.76 -15.61
C ASP A 193 10.41 -7.09 -14.11
N ARG A 194 9.85 -6.22 -13.28
CA ARG A 194 9.68 -6.45 -11.83
C ARG A 194 8.75 -7.62 -11.54
N ILE A 195 7.61 -7.69 -12.20
CA ILE A 195 6.65 -8.79 -12.05
C ILE A 195 7.29 -10.13 -12.46
N GLN A 196 8.10 -10.15 -13.52
CA GLN A 196 8.81 -11.35 -13.93
C GLN A 196 9.84 -11.79 -12.87
N GLN A 197 10.59 -10.86 -12.30
CA GLN A 197 11.52 -11.13 -11.19
C GLN A 197 10.77 -11.67 -9.96
N THR A 198 9.65 -11.04 -9.60
CA THR A 198 8.80 -11.47 -8.49
C THR A 198 8.21 -12.86 -8.72
N SER A 199 7.72 -13.15 -9.92
CA SER A 199 7.18 -14.47 -10.30
C SER A 199 8.24 -15.56 -10.26
N LYS A 200 9.46 -15.26 -10.73
CA LYS A 200 10.60 -16.18 -10.64
C LYS A 200 10.95 -16.47 -9.18
N ARG A 201 11.03 -15.44 -8.36
CA ARG A 201 11.33 -15.59 -6.94
C ARG A 201 10.24 -16.38 -6.20
N LEU A 202 8.96 -16.16 -6.51
CA LEU A 202 7.85 -16.96 -5.97
C LEU A 202 7.99 -18.46 -6.28
N ALA A 203 8.48 -18.81 -7.47
CA ALA A 203 8.72 -20.18 -7.85
C ALA A 203 9.93 -20.79 -7.08
N GLU A 204 11.00 -20.03 -6.91
CA GLU A 204 12.20 -20.46 -6.17
C GLU A 204 11.93 -20.62 -4.67
N GLU A 205 11.21 -19.68 -4.04
CA GLU A 205 10.87 -19.70 -2.61
C GLU A 205 9.81 -20.77 -2.28
N SER A 206 9.07 -21.30 -3.26
CA SER A 206 8.09 -22.37 -3.02
C SER A 206 8.73 -23.66 -2.52
N GLU A 207 10.05 -23.84 -2.71
CA GLU A 207 10.81 -25.01 -2.27
C GLU A 207 11.49 -24.82 -0.91
N LYS A 208 11.72 -23.56 -0.46
CA LYS A 208 12.49 -23.24 0.75
C LYS A 208 11.87 -22.02 1.46
N THR A 209 10.88 -22.22 2.30
CA THR A 209 10.35 -21.14 3.12
C THR A 209 11.24 -20.90 4.34
N GLY A 210 12.04 -19.83 4.32
CA GLY A 210 12.70 -19.28 5.51
C GLY A 210 11.83 -18.28 6.29
N TRP A 211 10.55 -18.21 5.99
CA TRP A 211 9.63 -17.27 6.63
C TRP A 211 9.35 -17.63 8.09
N PRO A 212 9.20 -16.64 8.98
CA PRO A 212 8.81 -16.88 10.35
C PRO A 212 7.40 -17.48 10.44
N THR A 213 7.14 -18.20 11.53
CA THR A 213 5.81 -18.75 11.84
C THR A 213 5.17 -17.95 12.96
N ASN A 214 3.83 -18.03 13.08
CA ASN A 214 3.04 -17.32 14.10
C ASN A 214 3.24 -15.80 14.06
N VAL A 215 3.20 -15.26 12.85
CA VAL A 215 3.32 -13.82 12.59
C VAL A 215 1.94 -13.19 12.73
N LYS A 216 1.86 -12.09 13.47
CA LYS A 216 0.63 -11.30 13.58
C LYS A 216 0.80 -9.97 12.87
N TRP A 217 -0.13 -9.65 11.99
CA TRP A 217 -0.20 -8.35 11.36
C TRP A 217 -0.65 -7.28 12.37
N LEU A 218 0.08 -6.18 12.49
CA LEU A 218 -0.25 -5.10 13.42
C LEU A 218 -0.71 -3.84 12.71
N HIS A 219 0.05 -3.37 11.74
CA HIS A 219 -0.18 -2.06 11.15
C HIS A 219 0.27 -1.99 9.70
N PHE A 220 -0.51 -1.26 8.88
CA PHE A 220 -0.17 -0.86 7.52
C PHE A 220 0.59 0.46 7.53
N SER A 221 1.67 0.56 6.78
CA SER A 221 2.48 1.77 6.65
C SER A 221 2.79 2.06 5.17
N ALA A 222 2.28 3.17 4.70
CA ALA A 222 2.58 3.71 3.38
C ALA A 222 2.33 5.22 3.37
N ALA A 223 3.03 5.93 2.49
CA ALA A 223 2.64 7.29 2.12
C ALA A 223 1.25 7.29 1.47
N SER A 224 0.62 8.46 1.38
CA SER A 224 -0.61 8.59 0.58
C SER A 224 -0.38 8.10 -0.83
N PRO A 225 -1.37 7.45 -1.45
CA PRO A 225 -1.21 6.96 -2.82
C PRO A 225 -0.89 8.12 -3.76
N GLY A 226 0.09 7.91 -4.61
CA GLY A 226 0.38 8.78 -5.74
C GLY A 226 -0.54 8.47 -6.92
N SER A 227 -0.48 9.30 -7.94
CA SER A 227 -1.27 9.12 -9.16
C SER A 227 -0.36 9.11 -10.38
N ILE A 228 -0.58 8.13 -11.26
CA ILE A 228 0.01 8.11 -12.61
C ILE A 228 -1.09 8.33 -13.63
N ILE A 229 -0.74 9.03 -14.73
CA ILE A 229 -1.70 9.32 -15.79
C ILE A 229 -1.45 8.36 -16.95
N SER A 230 -2.50 7.66 -17.32
CA SER A 230 -2.55 6.88 -18.55
C SER A 230 -3.26 7.67 -19.64
N LYS A 231 -2.76 7.63 -20.88
CA LYS A 231 -3.37 8.30 -22.03
C LYS A 231 -3.93 7.24 -22.97
N SER A 232 -5.24 7.09 -22.98
CA SER A 232 -5.94 6.23 -23.92
C SER A 232 -6.42 7.03 -25.13
N GLY A 233 -6.01 6.63 -26.31
CA GLY A 233 -6.45 7.20 -27.58
C GLY A 233 -5.43 8.10 -28.28
N SER A 234 -5.48 8.14 -29.63
CA SER A 234 -4.69 9.03 -30.47
C SER A 234 -5.55 10.20 -30.97
N GLY A 235 -5.11 11.43 -30.74
CA GLY A 235 -5.78 12.66 -31.23
C GLY A 235 -6.59 13.39 -30.15
N SER A 236 -7.41 14.36 -30.55
CA SER A 236 -8.19 15.24 -29.67
C SER A 236 -9.29 14.58 -28.82
N ALA A 237 -9.39 13.26 -28.82
CA ALA A 237 -10.31 12.44 -28.02
C ALA A 237 -9.58 11.52 -27.01
N SER A 238 -8.37 11.90 -26.56
CA SER A 238 -7.67 11.12 -25.53
C SER A 238 -8.37 11.28 -24.19
N THR A 239 -8.82 10.17 -23.61
CA THR A 239 -9.32 10.13 -22.23
C THR A 239 -8.12 9.89 -21.31
N GLU A 240 -7.87 10.81 -20.40
CA GLU A 240 -6.87 10.63 -19.35
C GLU A 240 -7.50 9.79 -18.21
N GLN A 241 -6.90 8.66 -17.90
CA GLN A 241 -7.26 7.85 -16.74
C GLN A 241 -6.23 8.06 -15.64
N VAL A 242 -6.70 8.43 -14.46
CA VAL A 242 -5.85 8.53 -13.26
C VAL A 242 -5.81 7.17 -12.57
N ILE A 243 -4.61 6.62 -12.42
CA ILE A 243 -4.38 5.33 -11.78
C ILE A 243 -3.66 5.59 -10.46
N GLN A 244 -4.18 5.03 -9.38
CA GLN A 244 -3.56 5.16 -8.06
C GLN A 244 -2.45 4.13 -7.88
N VAL A 245 -1.36 4.56 -7.23
CA VAL A 245 -0.19 3.73 -6.97
C VAL A 245 0.39 4.02 -5.59
N HIS A 246 0.96 2.99 -4.96
CA HIS A 246 1.86 3.14 -3.82
C HIS A 246 3.26 2.67 -4.24
N ASP A 247 4.26 3.47 -4.00
CA ASP A 247 5.63 3.15 -4.42
C ASP A 247 6.44 2.40 -3.37
N GLN A 248 6.12 2.62 -2.10
CA GLN A 248 6.77 1.96 -0.96
C GLN A 248 5.71 1.64 0.10
N VAL A 249 5.27 0.39 0.11
CA VAL A 249 4.34 -0.13 1.12
C VAL A 249 5.09 -1.05 2.06
N SER A 250 4.81 -0.89 3.34
CA SER A 250 5.28 -1.81 4.36
C SER A 250 4.18 -2.14 5.37
N ALA A 251 4.40 -3.17 6.17
CA ALA A 251 3.57 -3.49 7.31
C ALA A 251 4.44 -3.76 8.53
N ILE A 252 3.90 -3.50 9.72
CA ILE A 252 4.51 -3.90 10.97
C ILE A 252 3.89 -5.23 11.39
N LEU A 253 4.74 -6.19 11.66
CA LEU A 253 4.39 -7.53 12.10
C LEU A 253 4.91 -7.77 13.51
N GLU A 254 4.17 -8.57 14.28
CA GLU A 254 4.65 -9.16 15.53
C GLU A 254 5.16 -10.58 15.22
N VAL A 255 6.42 -10.82 15.52
CA VAL A 255 7.09 -12.13 15.33
C VAL A 255 7.65 -12.56 16.69
N GLY A 256 6.93 -13.45 17.39
CA GLY A 256 7.19 -13.70 18.81
C GLY A 256 6.94 -12.45 19.65
N ASP A 257 7.96 -12.00 20.40
CA ASP A 257 7.86 -10.82 21.27
C ASP A 257 8.49 -9.55 20.61
N LYS A 258 8.73 -9.58 19.30
CA LYS A 258 9.39 -8.48 18.57
C LYS A 258 8.53 -7.97 17.44
N SER A 259 8.55 -6.63 17.27
CA SER A 259 8.02 -6.01 16.06
C SER A 259 9.06 -6.10 14.94
N GLN A 260 8.61 -6.46 13.74
CA GLN A 260 9.43 -6.55 12.55
C GLN A 260 8.72 -5.88 11.37
N GLN A 261 9.46 -5.16 10.55
CA GLN A 261 8.90 -4.54 9.36
C GLN A 261 8.91 -5.53 8.18
N LEU A 262 7.77 -5.66 7.52
CA LEU A 262 7.60 -6.34 6.25
C LEU A 262 7.59 -5.29 5.13
N LEU A 263 8.55 -5.33 4.23
CA LEU A 263 8.61 -4.49 3.04
C LEU A 263 7.80 -5.19 1.94
N VAL A 264 6.68 -4.59 1.56
CA VAL A 264 5.77 -5.14 0.54
C VAL A 264 6.10 -4.57 -0.84
N GLY A 265 6.59 -3.32 -0.89
CA GLY A 265 7.04 -2.70 -2.12
C GLY A 265 5.97 -1.89 -2.85
N SER A 266 6.00 -1.92 -4.16
CA SER A 266 5.10 -1.12 -5.01
C SER A 266 3.77 -1.82 -5.25
N LEU A 267 2.69 -1.08 -5.09
CA LEU A 267 1.33 -1.54 -5.40
C LEU A 267 0.69 -0.67 -6.48
N LEU A 268 -0.04 -1.30 -7.38
CA LEU A 268 -0.78 -0.68 -8.47
C LEU A 268 -2.28 -0.97 -8.32
N CYS A 269 -3.13 0.06 -8.40
CA CYS A 269 -4.57 -0.11 -8.35
C CYS A 269 -5.13 -0.39 -9.76
N VAL A 270 -5.76 -1.55 -9.94
CA VAL A 270 -6.45 -1.94 -11.17
C VAL A 270 -7.94 -2.11 -10.86
N GLY A 271 -8.76 -1.19 -11.34
CA GLY A 271 -10.17 -1.13 -10.92
C GLY A 271 -10.32 -0.92 -9.42
N ASP A 272 -10.96 -1.86 -8.73
CA ASP A 272 -11.15 -1.86 -7.27
C ASP A 272 -10.12 -2.72 -6.51
N ALA A 273 -9.09 -3.23 -7.19
CA ALA A 273 -8.14 -4.16 -6.60
C ALA A 273 -6.70 -3.63 -6.64
N TRP A 274 -6.05 -3.56 -5.49
CA TRP A 274 -4.63 -3.29 -5.40
C TRP A 274 -3.82 -4.54 -5.74
N ARG A 275 -2.84 -4.38 -6.61
CA ARG A 275 -1.97 -5.45 -7.13
C ARG A 275 -0.54 -5.28 -6.67
N LEU A 276 0.09 -6.39 -6.36
CA LEU A 276 1.48 -6.48 -5.96
C LEU A 276 2.40 -6.50 -7.18
N ILE A 277 3.50 -5.76 -7.11
CA ILE A 277 4.54 -5.74 -8.14
C ILE A 277 5.82 -6.41 -7.63
N ASP A 278 6.22 -6.08 -6.39
CA ASP A 278 7.46 -6.57 -5.80
C ASP A 278 7.25 -7.85 -4.97
N PHE A 279 8.32 -8.63 -4.78
CA PHE A 279 8.30 -9.75 -3.84
C PHE A 279 8.49 -9.23 -2.41
N PRO A 280 7.54 -9.53 -1.47
CA PRO A 280 7.64 -9.05 -0.10
C PRO A 280 8.82 -9.66 0.65
N VAL A 281 9.56 -8.85 1.41
CA VAL A 281 10.70 -9.29 2.23
C VAL A 281 10.63 -8.69 3.63
N LEU A 282 11.19 -9.39 4.61
CA LEU A 282 11.34 -8.85 5.96
C LEU A 282 12.54 -7.89 6.02
N ALA A 283 12.41 -6.80 6.74
CA ALA A 283 13.52 -5.87 6.95
C ALA A 283 14.70 -6.60 7.61
N GLY A 284 15.91 -6.35 7.09
CA GLY A 284 17.13 -7.07 7.47
C GLY A 284 17.47 -8.27 6.59
N ASP A 285 16.61 -8.65 5.64
CA ASP A 285 16.97 -9.59 4.57
C ASP A 285 17.93 -8.91 3.59
N ALA A 286 18.93 -9.66 3.09
CA ALA A 286 19.90 -9.17 2.11
C ALA A 286 19.27 -8.62 0.81
N ASN A 287 18.02 -9.00 0.52
CA ASN A 287 17.26 -8.56 -0.64
C ASN A 287 16.30 -7.38 -0.36
N ALA A 288 16.32 -6.83 0.86
CA ALA A 288 15.39 -5.77 1.27
C ALA A 288 15.60 -4.45 0.49
N THR A 289 16.81 -4.20 0.00
CA THR A 289 17.19 -2.97 -0.72
C THR A 289 16.56 -2.84 -2.11
N SER A 290 16.00 -3.91 -2.66
CA SER A 290 15.42 -3.94 -4.02
C SER A 290 13.89 -3.82 -4.04
N VAL A 291 13.25 -3.57 -2.90
CA VAL A 291 11.79 -3.57 -2.78
C VAL A 291 11.23 -2.16 -2.86
N GLY A 292 10.29 -1.93 -3.75
CA GLY A 292 9.63 -0.65 -3.96
C GLY A 292 10.30 0.29 -4.96
N GLY A 293 9.72 1.47 -5.16
CA GLY A 293 10.30 2.53 -5.96
C GLY A 293 10.09 2.41 -7.49
N VAL A 294 9.11 1.66 -7.97
CA VAL A 294 8.92 1.42 -9.42
C VAL A 294 8.23 2.58 -10.14
N PHE A 295 7.38 3.34 -9.45
CA PHE A 295 6.57 4.41 -10.06
C PHE A 295 7.23 5.78 -10.00
N PHE A 296 7.77 6.10 -8.83
CA PHE A 296 8.40 7.37 -8.51
C PHE A 296 9.89 7.20 -8.20
N GLN A 297 10.48 6.08 -8.58
CA GLN A 297 11.90 6.16 -8.87
C GLN A 297 11.98 7.32 -9.83
N SER A 298 12.52 8.42 -9.27
CA SER A 298 12.98 9.49 -10.13
C SER A 298 13.59 8.75 -11.30
N GLU A 299 13.28 9.13 -12.51
CA GLU A 299 13.97 8.69 -13.73
C GLU A 299 15.50 8.74 -13.59
N VAL A 300 15.99 8.98 -12.38
CA VAL A 300 17.36 9.11 -11.93
C VAL A 300 18.17 7.82 -12.04
N ALA A 301 17.59 6.62 -11.99
CA ALA A 301 18.38 5.41 -12.21
C ALA A 301 18.39 4.94 -13.68
N GLU A 302 17.33 5.20 -14.47
CA GLU A 302 17.35 4.99 -15.93
C GLU A 302 17.43 6.30 -16.71
N ALA A 303 16.94 7.41 -16.17
CA ALA A 303 17.19 8.73 -16.69
C ALA A 303 18.60 9.22 -16.42
N SER A 304 19.42 8.55 -15.64
CA SER A 304 20.86 8.77 -15.74
C SER A 304 21.40 8.48 -17.14
N SER A 305 20.76 7.61 -17.92
CA SER A 305 21.14 7.42 -19.32
C SER A 305 20.20 8.11 -20.32
N SER A 306 18.93 8.34 -19.99
CA SER A 306 18.00 9.03 -20.90
C SER A 306 17.63 10.44 -20.44
N ALA A 307 17.68 10.79 -19.15
CA ALA A 307 17.46 12.15 -18.69
C ALA A 307 18.70 13.03 -18.89
N SER A 308 19.91 12.47 -18.86
CA SER A 308 21.07 13.19 -19.39
C SER A 308 20.92 13.50 -20.89
N ALA A 309 20.12 12.70 -21.62
CA ALA A 309 19.77 12.97 -23.00
C ALA A 309 18.56 13.91 -23.18
N SER A 310 17.72 14.11 -22.12
CA SER A 310 16.52 14.95 -22.15
C SER A 310 16.67 16.28 -21.41
N LEU A 311 17.65 16.37 -20.47
CA LEU A 311 17.99 17.65 -19.86
C LEU A 311 18.74 18.50 -20.87
N SER A 312 18.34 19.76 -21.00
CA SER A 312 19.02 20.68 -21.86
C SER A 312 20.49 20.79 -21.44
N SER A 313 21.37 20.63 -22.41
CA SER A 313 22.82 20.82 -22.25
C SER A 313 23.29 22.19 -22.72
N GLU A 314 22.36 23.10 -23.02
CA GLU A 314 22.66 24.42 -23.52
C GLU A 314 23.49 25.23 -22.50
N GLY A 315 24.64 25.68 -22.93
CA GLY A 315 25.56 26.46 -22.10
C GLY A 315 26.47 25.65 -21.16
N ILE A 316 26.33 24.31 -21.11
CA ILE A 316 27.21 23.44 -20.31
C ILE A 316 28.40 23.00 -21.17
N PRO A 317 29.65 23.17 -20.69
CA PRO A 317 30.84 22.73 -21.41
C PRO A 317 30.81 21.22 -21.73
N PRO A 318 31.14 20.81 -22.97
CA PRO A 318 31.07 19.41 -23.39
C PRO A 318 31.96 18.45 -22.55
N ASP A 319 33.08 18.93 -22.07
CA ASP A 319 34.00 18.17 -21.21
C ASP A 319 33.40 17.91 -19.84
N VAL A 320 32.62 18.83 -19.30
CA VAL A 320 31.89 18.65 -18.02
C VAL A 320 30.80 17.57 -18.16
N LEU A 321 30.02 17.62 -19.26
CA LEU A 321 29.01 16.60 -19.55
C LEU A 321 29.65 15.23 -19.78
N THR A 322 30.74 15.17 -20.53
CA THR A 322 31.47 13.90 -20.75
C THR A 322 32.03 13.32 -19.46
N ALA A 323 32.54 14.15 -18.56
CA ALA A 323 33.03 13.71 -17.25
C ALA A 323 31.89 13.14 -16.38
N TYR A 324 30.72 13.78 -16.40
CA TYR A 324 29.52 13.30 -15.70
C TYR A 324 29.05 11.96 -16.29
N GLN A 325 28.86 11.86 -17.62
CA GLN A 325 28.47 10.64 -18.31
C GLN A 325 29.42 9.46 -18.01
N SER A 326 30.74 9.73 -17.98
CA SER A 326 31.73 8.71 -17.62
C SER A 326 31.61 8.24 -16.15
N ALA A 327 31.22 9.15 -15.25
CA ALA A 327 31.01 8.79 -13.85
C ALA A 327 29.73 7.95 -13.67
N GLU A 328 28.65 8.28 -14.40
CA GLU A 328 27.40 7.49 -14.45
C GLU A 328 27.66 6.07 -14.98
N GLU A 329 28.38 5.95 -16.08
CA GLU A 329 28.72 4.64 -16.67
C GLU A 329 29.55 3.77 -15.71
N ALA A 330 30.58 4.37 -15.09
CA ALA A 330 31.41 3.68 -14.11
C ALA A 330 30.60 3.19 -12.89
N LEU A 331 29.62 3.97 -12.43
CA LEU A 331 28.74 3.56 -11.35
C LEU A 331 27.81 2.44 -11.80
N ARG A 332 27.18 2.56 -12.98
CA ARG A 332 26.29 1.54 -13.55
C ARG A 332 26.98 0.19 -13.69
N GLU A 333 28.22 0.18 -14.18
CA GLU A 333 29.00 -1.05 -14.29
C GLU A 333 29.38 -1.67 -12.94
N ALA A 334 29.44 -0.85 -11.88
CA ALA A 334 29.83 -1.28 -10.55
C ALA A 334 28.64 -1.81 -9.72
N ILE A 335 27.43 -1.33 -9.97
CA ILE A 335 26.20 -1.79 -9.27
C ILE A 335 26.06 -3.31 -9.43
N GLY A 336 25.85 -3.99 -8.30
CA GLY A 336 25.76 -5.45 -8.24
C GLY A 336 27.10 -6.21 -8.30
N LYS A 337 28.23 -5.51 -8.57
CA LYS A 337 29.58 -6.12 -8.61
C LYS A 337 30.48 -5.63 -7.48
N ARG A 338 30.19 -4.49 -6.88
CA ARG A 338 30.99 -3.85 -5.82
C ARG A 338 30.09 -3.46 -4.66
N THR A 339 30.62 -3.38 -3.46
CA THR A 339 29.93 -3.01 -2.23
C THR A 339 30.82 -2.12 -1.37
N GLY A 340 30.19 -1.41 -0.42
CA GLY A 340 30.89 -0.63 0.60
C GLY A 340 31.80 0.50 0.04
N PRO A 341 33.04 0.64 0.54
CA PRO A 341 33.89 1.80 0.23
C PRO A 341 34.16 2.03 -1.25
N ALA A 342 34.19 0.93 -2.05
CA ALA A 342 34.45 1.04 -3.49
C ALA A 342 33.29 1.67 -4.25
N LEU A 343 32.04 1.45 -3.78
CA LEU A 343 30.84 2.06 -4.34
C LEU A 343 30.73 3.53 -3.90
N ALA A 344 31.07 3.83 -2.65
CA ALA A 344 31.07 5.19 -2.12
C ALA A 344 31.99 6.15 -2.91
N VAL A 345 33.17 5.67 -3.34
CA VAL A 345 34.07 6.46 -4.20
C VAL A 345 33.42 6.80 -5.55
N LEU A 346 32.66 5.87 -6.12
CA LEU A 346 31.97 6.13 -7.39
C LEU A 346 30.81 7.10 -7.21
N HIS A 347 30.04 6.99 -6.14
CA HIS A 347 28.99 7.97 -5.80
C HIS A 347 29.59 9.36 -5.57
N GLN A 348 30.69 9.44 -4.85
CA GLN A 348 31.40 10.71 -4.65
C GLN A 348 31.84 11.32 -5.98
N ARG A 349 32.42 10.53 -6.89
CA ARG A 349 32.82 11.01 -8.21
C ARG A 349 31.62 11.48 -9.03
N ARG A 350 30.53 10.74 -9.02
CA ARG A 350 29.26 11.10 -9.66
C ARG A 350 28.75 12.43 -9.13
N ALA A 351 28.64 12.58 -7.81
CA ALA A 351 28.18 13.82 -7.17
C ALA A 351 29.06 15.01 -7.54
N GLN A 352 30.37 14.87 -7.50
CA GLN A 352 31.32 15.94 -7.88
C GLN A 352 31.21 16.37 -9.34
N THR A 353 31.06 15.42 -10.27
CA THR A 353 30.89 15.75 -11.69
C THR A 353 29.54 16.36 -11.97
N LEU A 354 28.48 15.86 -11.34
CA LEU A 354 27.14 16.44 -11.47
C LEU A 354 27.04 17.86 -10.87
N TRP A 355 27.72 18.13 -9.76
CA TRP A 355 27.80 19.48 -9.20
C TRP A 355 28.46 20.47 -10.15
N LYS A 356 29.48 20.05 -10.91
CA LYS A 356 30.08 20.89 -11.97
C LYS A 356 29.07 21.22 -13.08
N VAL A 357 28.19 20.27 -13.41
CA VAL A 357 27.08 20.51 -14.35
C VAL A 357 26.13 21.56 -13.80
N VAL A 358 25.68 21.44 -12.54
CA VAL A 358 24.82 22.40 -11.84
C VAL A 358 25.44 23.80 -11.82
N SER A 359 26.75 23.88 -11.51
CA SER A 359 27.46 25.17 -11.46
C SER A 359 27.63 25.81 -12.84
N ALA A 360 27.76 25.04 -13.90
CA ALA A 360 27.85 25.51 -15.27
C ALA A 360 26.49 25.92 -15.85
N ALA A 361 25.41 25.25 -15.46
CA ALA A 361 24.05 25.55 -15.92
C ALA A 361 23.56 26.92 -15.43
N LYS A 362 22.76 27.62 -16.25
CA LYS A 362 22.26 28.96 -15.95
C LYS A 362 20.75 29.08 -16.17
N GLY A 363 20.13 30.01 -15.40
CA GLY A 363 18.70 30.29 -15.53
C GLY A 363 17.85 29.05 -15.28
N ALA A 364 16.79 28.85 -16.05
CA ALA A 364 15.85 27.75 -15.92
C ALA A 364 16.48 26.35 -16.09
N GLU A 365 17.64 26.27 -16.78
CA GLU A 365 18.32 24.99 -16.98
C GLU A 365 19.00 24.45 -15.73
N ARG A 366 19.29 25.31 -14.74
CA ARG A 366 19.96 24.93 -13.50
C ARG A 366 19.06 24.09 -12.59
N GLU A 367 17.78 24.41 -12.48
CA GLU A 367 16.86 23.75 -11.56
C GLU A 367 16.77 22.24 -11.79
N PRO A 368 16.53 21.70 -13.00
CA PRO A 368 16.47 20.26 -13.22
C PRO A 368 17.76 19.52 -12.83
N TRP A 369 18.93 20.12 -13.15
CA TRP A 369 20.22 19.54 -12.80
C TRP A 369 20.49 19.55 -11.30
N LEU A 370 20.08 20.63 -10.61
CA LEU A 370 20.19 20.71 -9.16
C LEU A 370 19.28 19.70 -8.47
N ARG A 371 18.04 19.56 -8.92
CA ARG A 371 17.13 18.54 -8.37
C ARG A 371 17.73 17.16 -8.54
N GLN A 372 18.26 16.82 -9.71
CA GLN A 372 18.94 15.57 -9.96
C GLN A 372 20.15 15.37 -9.03
N TYR A 373 20.97 16.41 -8.83
CA TYR A 373 22.10 16.35 -7.89
C TYR A 373 21.66 16.01 -6.48
N VAL A 374 20.68 16.74 -5.96
CA VAL A 374 20.16 16.56 -4.61
C VAL A 374 19.58 15.16 -4.43
N ASP A 375 18.76 14.69 -5.39
CA ASP A 375 18.13 13.37 -5.33
C ASP A 375 19.14 12.23 -5.38
N VAL A 376 20.14 12.34 -6.22
CA VAL A 376 21.23 11.36 -6.32
C VAL A 376 22.01 11.22 -5.01
N VAL A 377 22.38 12.36 -4.41
CA VAL A 377 23.16 12.37 -3.17
C VAL A 377 22.35 11.83 -2.00
N THR A 378 21.10 12.29 -1.85
CA THR A 378 20.24 11.86 -0.73
C THR A 378 19.83 10.41 -0.83
N SER A 379 19.53 9.91 -2.04
CA SER A 379 19.19 8.50 -2.25
C SER A 379 20.37 7.58 -1.96
N ALA A 380 21.58 7.92 -2.44
CA ALA A 380 22.77 7.11 -2.18
C ALA A 380 23.16 7.11 -0.68
N TYR A 381 22.91 8.22 0.02
CA TYR A 381 23.07 8.28 1.48
C TYR A 381 22.10 7.34 2.21
N GLN A 382 20.82 7.40 1.84
CA GLN A 382 19.77 6.57 2.46
C GLN A 382 19.98 5.06 2.24
N MET A 383 20.70 4.68 1.17
CA MET A 383 21.07 3.30 0.88
C MET A 383 22.42 2.87 1.52
N ASP A 384 23.04 3.70 2.36
CA ASP A 384 24.39 3.48 2.90
C ASP A 384 25.50 3.35 1.86
N GLU A 385 25.23 3.72 0.61
CA GLU A 385 26.18 3.67 -0.49
C GLU A 385 27.08 4.91 -0.57
N PHE A 386 26.65 6.02 0.06
CA PHE A 386 27.41 7.27 0.11
C PHE A 386 27.32 7.91 1.50
N PRO A 387 28.02 7.39 2.51
CA PRO A 387 27.92 7.88 3.91
C PRO A 387 28.30 9.36 4.09
N SER A 388 29.21 9.90 3.27
CA SER A 388 29.57 11.34 3.32
C SER A 388 28.67 12.22 2.44
N GLY A 389 27.60 11.67 1.87
CA GLY A 389 26.72 12.39 0.93
C GLY A 389 26.06 13.61 1.53
N LEU A 390 25.52 13.49 2.75
CA LEU A 390 24.88 14.63 3.42
C LEU A 390 25.87 15.76 3.79
N GLU A 391 27.07 15.41 4.26
CA GLU A 391 28.11 16.41 4.54
C GLU A 391 28.52 17.16 3.25
N GLN A 392 28.59 16.44 2.13
CA GLN A 392 28.85 17.05 0.84
C GLN A 392 27.68 17.97 0.43
N LEU A 393 26.44 17.52 0.56
CA LEU A 393 25.24 18.32 0.22
C LEU A 393 25.15 19.58 1.07
N GLU A 394 25.46 19.50 2.37
CA GLU A 394 25.50 20.66 3.27
C GLU A 394 26.50 21.72 2.79
N LYS A 395 27.70 21.32 2.33
CA LYS A 395 28.67 22.24 1.74
C LYS A 395 28.13 22.92 0.48
N GLN A 396 27.43 22.18 -0.39
CA GLN A 396 26.82 22.75 -1.58
C GLN A 396 25.66 23.69 -1.26
N ILE A 397 24.86 23.40 -0.25
CA ILE A 397 23.80 24.32 0.21
C ILE A 397 24.42 25.64 0.65
N ALA A 398 25.51 25.61 1.43
CA ALA A 398 26.22 26.83 1.82
C ALA A 398 26.82 27.60 0.62
N GLU A 399 27.32 26.88 -0.40
CA GLU A 399 27.81 27.47 -1.66
C GLU A 399 26.65 28.11 -2.45
N MET A 400 25.49 27.46 -2.54
CA MET A 400 24.28 28.00 -3.19
C MET A 400 23.82 29.31 -2.52
N GLU A 401 23.85 29.37 -1.18
CA GLU A 401 23.52 30.58 -0.42
C GLU A 401 24.52 31.72 -0.71
N ALA A 402 25.82 31.41 -0.72
CA ALA A 402 26.87 32.36 -1.00
C ALA A 402 26.79 32.91 -2.44
N GLU A 403 26.45 32.07 -3.42
CA GLU A 403 26.26 32.41 -4.81
C GLU A 403 24.88 33.00 -5.15
N LYS A 404 24.01 33.10 -4.14
CA LYS A 404 22.65 33.65 -4.25
C LYS A 404 21.77 32.91 -5.30
N PHE A 405 21.74 31.58 -5.20
CA PHE A 405 20.79 30.79 -5.95
C PHE A 405 19.35 31.19 -5.57
N GLU A 406 18.39 30.87 -6.43
CA GLU A 406 16.97 31.09 -6.15
C GLU A 406 16.58 30.47 -4.81
N PRO A 407 15.93 31.24 -3.91
CA PRO A 407 15.63 30.76 -2.55
C PRO A 407 14.86 29.43 -2.51
N GLU A 408 13.99 29.18 -3.48
CA GLU A 408 13.22 27.93 -3.58
C GLU A 408 14.11 26.72 -3.91
N LEU A 409 15.18 26.90 -4.66
CA LEU A 409 16.14 25.84 -4.97
C LEU A 409 16.98 25.51 -3.73
N VAL A 410 17.38 26.51 -2.95
CA VAL A 410 18.09 26.31 -1.69
C VAL A 410 17.19 25.61 -0.68
N ALA A 411 15.93 26.07 -0.56
CA ALA A 411 14.92 25.43 0.28
C ALA A 411 14.70 23.95 -0.10
N TYR A 412 14.63 23.66 -1.41
CA TYR A 412 14.51 22.28 -1.88
C TYR A 412 15.69 21.41 -1.43
N ALA A 413 16.92 21.88 -1.64
CA ALA A 413 18.12 21.13 -1.25
C ALA A 413 18.18 20.89 0.28
N GLU A 414 17.88 21.93 1.07
CA GLU A 414 17.87 21.82 2.54
C GLU A 414 16.76 20.87 3.02
N PHE A 415 15.57 20.95 2.45
CA PHE A 415 14.46 20.08 2.83
C PHE A 415 14.75 18.61 2.53
N ARG A 416 15.34 18.34 1.35
CA ARG A 416 15.77 16.99 0.96
C ARG A 416 16.90 16.45 1.86
N HIS A 417 17.86 17.32 2.20
CA HIS A 417 18.91 17.01 3.16
C HIS A 417 18.35 16.60 4.53
N MET A 418 17.44 17.39 5.08
CA MET A 418 16.79 17.11 6.37
C MET A 418 16.03 15.78 6.35
N ASN A 419 15.24 15.54 5.30
CA ASN A 419 14.45 14.30 5.16
C ASN A 419 15.35 13.07 5.06
N ALA A 420 16.44 13.16 4.30
CA ALA A 420 17.40 12.05 4.18
C ALA A 420 18.08 11.74 5.52
N TRP A 421 18.47 12.79 6.26
CA TRP A 421 19.01 12.64 7.63
C TRP A 421 17.99 11.96 8.54
N TYR A 422 16.74 12.42 8.56
CA TYR A 422 15.70 11.88 9.43
C TYR A 422 15.41 10.40 9.11
N SER A 423 15.23 10.07 7.81
CA SER A 423 14.95 8.71 7.39
C SER A 423 16.04 7.72 7.79
N HIS A 424 17.30 8.16 7.74
CA HIS A 424 18.44 7.33 8.14
C HIS A 424 18.56 7.22 9.68
N SER A 425 18.43 8.35 10.38
CA SER A 425 18.59 8.41 11.85
C SER A 425 17.43 7.74 12.58
N ALA A 426 16.20 7.80 12.04
CA ALA A 426 15.02 7.17 12.62
C ALA A 426 15.05 5.62 12.56
N ALA A 427 15.94 5.04 11.78
CA ALA A 427 16.15 3.59 11.76
C ALA A 427 16.85 3.07 13.02
N ASP A 428 17.50 3.95 13.80
CA ASP A 428 18.15 3.60 15.06
C ASP A 428 17.17 3.72 16.23
N ALA A 429 16.64 2.59 16.67
CA ALA A 429 15.62 2.53 17.74
C ALA A 429 16.14 3.00 19.12
N GLU A 430 17.45 2.98 19.36
CA GLU A 430 18.02 3.38 20.66
C GLU A 430 17.94 4.90 20.89
N ASN A 431 17.88 5.68 19.81
CA ASN A 431 17.89 7.15 19.83
C ASN A 431 16.58 7.79 19.32
N ALA A 432 15.50 7.03 19.17
CA ALA A 432 14.27 7.45 18.50
C ALA A 432 13.69 8.78 19.06
N ASP A 433 13.60 8.93 20.38
CA ASP A 433 13.06 10.15 21.02
C ASP A 433 13.94 11.37 20.71
N THR A 434 15.26 11.24 20.82
CA THR A 434 16.20 12.32 20.52
C THR A 434 16.15 12.72 19.04
N VAL A 435 16.04 11.75 18.15
CA VAL A 435 15.90 11.98 16.69
C VAL A 435 14.60 12.69 16.39
N GLN A 436 13.50 12.32 17.06
CA GLN A 436 12.21 12.96 16.92
C GLN A 436 12.23 14.43 17.36
N ASP A 437 12.84 14.73 18.52
CA ASP A 437 12.99 16.12 19.01
C ASP A 437 13.83 16.97 18.05
N GLN A 438 14.93 16.42 17.56
CA GLN A 438 15.77 17.09 16.56
C GLN A 438 15.03 17.32 15.25
N TRP A 439 14.20 16.35 14.83
CA TRP A 439 13.37 16.48 13.65
C TRP A 439 12.37 17.62 13.75
N GLN A 440 11.62 17.69 14.85
CA GLN A 440 10.69 18.79 15.10
C GLN A 440 11.40 20.15 15.06
N LYS A 441 12.56 20.25 15.70
CA LYS A 441 13.35 21.49 15.67
C LYS A 441 13.78 21.86 14.25
N LYS A 442 14.30 20.90 13.47
CA LYS A 442 14.69 21.14 12.06
C LYS A 442 13.51 21.62 11.22
N LEU A 443 12.32 21.04 11.40
CA LEU A 443 11.11 21.48 10.71
C LEU A 443 10.72 22.91 11.09
N GLN A 444 10.78 23.26 12.37
CA GLN A 444 10.48 24.62 12.86
C GLN A 444 11.48 25.65 12.31
N ASP A 445 12.78 25.34 12.35
CA ASP A 445 13.85 26.18 11.83
C ASP A 445 13.68 26.40 10.31
N PHE A 446 13.33 25.32 9.58
CA PHE A 446 13.06 25.39 8.15
C PHE A 446 11.87 26.30 7.79
N VAL A 447 10.75 26.16 8.49
CA VAL A 447 9.57 27.05 8.33
C VAL A 447 9.93 28.50 8.61
N GLY A 448 10.75 28.73 9.63
CA GLY A 448 11.22 30.08 9.97
C GLY A 448 12.15 30.68 8.91
N LYS A 449 13.00 29.85 8.29
CA LYS A 449 13.98 30.28 7.27
C LYS A 449 13.35 30.50 5.89
N TYR A 450 12.37 29.66 5.51
CA TYR A 450 11.74 29.68 4.19
C TYR A 450 10.22 29.87 4.21
N PRO A 451 9.70 30.93 4.85
CA PRO A 451 8.26 31.09 5.09
C PRO A 451 7.42 31.29 3.81
N SER A 452 8.07 31.53 2.68
CA SER A 452 7.37 31.72 1.38
C SER A 452 7.43 30.47 0.48
N SER A 453 8.18 29.44 0.88
CA SER A 453 8.30 28.20 0.12
C SER A 453 7.06 27.33 0.29
N LEU A 454 6.63 26.64 -0.78
CA LEU A 454 5.58 25.62 -0.69
C LEU A 454 6.03 24.44 0.18
N LEU A 455 7.34 24.19 0.31
CA LEU A 455 7.91 23.17 1.20
C LEU A 455 7.74 23.53 2.68
N ALA A 456 7.59 24.82 3.04
CA ALA A 456 7.23 25.20 4.40
C ALA A 456 5.84 24.68 4.79
N ALA A 457 4.89 24.62 3.86
CA ALA A 457 3.58 24.01 4.10
C ALA A 457 3.69 22.51 4.40
N GLU A 458 4.61 21.80 3.73
CA GLU A 458 4.87 20.40 4.00
C GLU A 458 5.52 20.19 5.37
N ALA A 459 6.52 21.01 5.71
CA ALA A 459 7.15 20.98 7.03
C ALA A 459 6.13 21.26 8.15
N MET A 460 5.27 22.27 7.96
CA MET A 460 4.18 22.57 8.90
C MET A 460 3.17 21.41 9.00
N PHE A 461 2.86 20.75 7.89
CA PHE A 461 1.96 19.60 7.91
C PHE A 461 2.54 18.44 8.72
N GLN A 462 3.84 18.19 8.61
CA GLN A 462 4.52 17.18 9.42
C GLN A 462 4.52 17.55 10.92
N LEU A 463 4.76 18.82 11.28
CA LEU A 463 4.64 19.29 12.66
C LEU A 463 3.23 19.08 13.20
N ALA A 464 2.20 19.49 12.44
CA ALA A 464 0.82 19.31 12.84
C ALA A 464 0.42 17.83 13.01
N ASN A 465 0.99 16.93 12.20
CA ASN A 465 0.77 15.49 12.37
C ASN A 465 1.37 14.97 13.69
N ILE A 466 2.50 15.51 14.11
CA ILE A 466 3.13 15.15 15.40
C ILE A 466 2.24 15.61 16.55
N ASP A 467 1.79 16.87 16.54
CA ASP A 467 0.87 17.40 17.55
C ASP A 467 -0.43 16.60 17.62
N ASP A 468 -1.00 16.25 16.46
CA ASP A 468 -2.21 15.44 16.34
C ASP A 468 -2.01 14.03 16.94
N TYR A 469 -0.87 13.40 16.64
CA TYR A 469 -0.51 12.10 17.21
C TYR A 469 -0.32 12.14 18.73
N LEU A 470 0.27 13.20 19.25
CA LEU A 470 0.45 13.42 20.68
C LEU A 470 -0.85 13.82 21.41
N GLY A 471 -1.94 14.05 20.63
CA GLY A 471 -3.25 14.42 21.17
C GLY A 471 -3.40 15.92 21.44
N ASP A 472 -2.46 16.77 21.05
CA ASP A 472 -2.61 18.23 21.10
C ASP A 472 -3.46 18.72 19.91
N VAL A 473 -4.77 18.45 20.02
CA VAL A 473 -5.76 18.77 18.99
C VAL A 473 -5.82 20.27 18.71
N GLU A 474 -5.58 21.12 19.71
CA GLU A 474 -5.64 22.57 19.55
C GLU A 474 -4.45 23.08 18.74
N ALA A 475 -3.23 22.68 19.09
CA ALA A 475 -2.02 23.03 18.36
C ALA A 475 -2.07 22.49 16.91
N ALA A 476 -2.38 21.21 16.72
CA ALA A 476 -2.51 20.61 15.41
C ALA A 476 -3.53 21.36 14.51
N THR A 477 -4.73 21.64 15.04
CA THR A 477 -5.76 22.36 14.31
C THR A 477 -5.35 23.77 13.93
N ALA A 478 -4.62 24.47 14.79
CA ALA A 478 -4.12 25.81 14.52
C ALA A 478 -3.12 25.81 13.34
N VAL A 479 -2.19 24.86 13.33
CA VAL A 479 -1.20 24.72 12.25
C VAL A 479 -1.86 24.29 10.94
N TYR A 480 -2.79 23.33 10.93
CA TYR A 480 -3.53 22.95 9.72
C TYR A 480 -4.32 24.13 9.13
N ARG A 481 -5.00 24.93 9.95
CA ARG A 481 -5.70 26.15 9.49
C ARG A 481 -4.73 27.16 8.87
N LYS A 482 -3.54 27.30 9.46
CA LYS A 482 -2.50 28.18 8.94
C LYS A 482 -2.05 27.73 7.55
N ILE A 483 -1.85 26.42 7.33
CA ILE A 483 -1.50 25.88 6.00
C ILE A 483 -2.59 26.21 4.98
N VAL A 484 -3.86 25.94 5.30
CA VAL A 484 -4.99 26.21 4.39
C VAL A 484 -5.09 27.70 4.02
N LYS A 485 -4.80 28.58 4.98
CA LYS A 485 -4.90 30.03 4.79
C LYS A 485 -3.71 30.61 4.04
N ASP A 486 -2.49 30.27 4.45
CA ASP A 486 -1.27 30.93 4.01
C ASP A 486 -0.65 30.26 2.77
N TYR A 487 -1.01 28.97 2.51
CA TYR A 487 -0.49 28.17 1.39
C TYR A 487 -1.61 27.45 0.64
N PRO A 488 -2.61 28.15 0.11
CA PRO A 488 -3.78 27.50 -0.52
C PRO A 488 -3.42 26.64 -1.73
N ASP A 489 -2.34 26.98 -2.42
CA ASP A 489 -1.86 26.26 -3.62
C ASP A 489 -0.89 25.11 -3.29
N ALA A 490 -0.53 24.91 -2.00
CA ALA A 490 0.35 23.83 -1.63
C ALA A 490 -0.35 22.46 -1.74
N PRO A 491 0.34 21.41 -2.18
CA PRO A 491 -0.22 20.04 -2.25
C PRO A 491 -0.79 19.54 -0.92
N MET A 492 -0.29 20.08 0.21
CA MET A 492 -0.76 19.73 1.56
C MET A 492 -2.04 20.46 1.98
N ALA A 493 -2.45 21.54 1.33
CA ALA A 493 -3.59 22.35 1.72
C ALA A 493 -4.92 21.56 1.76
N PRO A 494 -5.29 20.73 0.76
CA PRO A 494 -6.50 19.90 0.83
C PRO A 494 -6.45 18.88 1.98
N ARG A 495 -5.28 18.31 2.27
CA ARG A 495 -5.10 17.36 3.37
C ARG A 495 -5.22 18.06 4.72
N ALA A 496 -4.63 19.24 4.87
CA ALA A 496 -4.77 20.08 6.06
C ALA A 496 -6.23 20.47 6.31
N GLN A 497 -6.98 20.80 5.25
CA GLN A 497 -8.41 21.09 5.36
C GLN A 497 -9.20 19.86 5.85
N GLY A 498 -8.90 18.68 5.32
CA GLY A 498 -9.50 17.42 5.78
C GLY A 498 -9.19 17.14 7.26
N ALA A 499 -7.95 17.38 7.69
CA ALA A 499 -7.56 17.23 9.09
C ALA A 499 -8.31 18.21 10.01
N VAL A 500 -8.46 19.47 9.61
CA VAL A 500 -9.28 20.46 10.35
C VAL A 500 -10.72 19.99 10.47
N MET A 501 -11.33 19.50 9.39
CA MET A 501 -12.69 18.95 9.43
C MET A 501 -12.78 17.79 10.42
N ARG A 502 -11.87 16.83 10.36
CA ARG A 502 -11.84 15.68 11.27
C ARG A 502 -11.72 16.11 12.73
N LEU A 503 -10.75 16.91 13.06
CA LEU A 503 -10.47 17.33 14.43
C LEU A 503 -11.56 18.23 15.04
N THR A 504 -12.27 19.00 14.20
CA THR A 504 -13.32 19.91 14.67
C THR A 504 -14.74 19.33 14.59
N SER A 505 -14.92 18.12 14.07
CA SER A 505 -16.24 17.46 13.94
C SER A 505 -16.65 16.70 15.19
N VAL A 506 -15.77 16.47 16.15
CA VAL A 506 -16.10 15.74 17.38
C VAL A 506 -17.25 16.43 18.11
N GLY A 507 -18.34 15.68 18.36
CA GLY A 507 -19.55 16.19 18.99
C GLY A 507 -20.46 17.09 18.11
N LYS A 508 -20.19 17.19 16.80
CA LYS A 508 -21.00 17.96 15.84
C LYS A 508 -21.56 17.07 14.75
N PRO A 509 -22.74 17.41 14.19
CA PRO A 509 -23.28 16.73 13.02
C PRO A 509 -22.31 16.88 11.84
N ILE A 510 -21.95 15.76 11.22
CA ILE A 510 -21.12 15.77 9.99
C ILE A 510 -22.06 16.07 8.80
N LYS A 511 -21.70 17.07 8.00
CA LYS A 511 -22.35 17.29 6.70
C LYS A 511 -21.70 16.41 5.67
N PHE A 512 -22.49 15.57 5.05
CA PHE A 512 -22.07 14.76 3.91
C PHE A 512 -22.60 15.42 2.64
N GLU A 513 -21.72 15.66 1.70
CA GLU A 513 -22.08 16.03 0.34
C GLU A 513 -21.51 14.94 -0.57
N GLY A 514 -22.33 14.42 -1.45
CA GLY A 514 -21.92 13.34 -2.35
C GLY A 514 -22.90 13.18 -3.49
N SER A 515 -22.58 12.26 -4.40
CA SER A 515 -23.52 11.85 -5.44
C SER A 515 -23.95 10.41 -5.21
N ASN A 516 -25.23 10.12 -5.40
CA ASN A 516 -25.72 8.75 -5.41
C ASN A 516 -25.25 8.02 -6.67
N LEU A 517 -25.53 6.73 -6.78
CA LEU A 517 -25.18 5.91 -7.95
C LEU A 517 -25.81 6.39 -9.27
N ALA A 518 -26.83 7.24 -9.20
CA ALA A 518 -27.45 7.88 -10.35
C ALA A 518 -26.84 9.26 -10.68
N GLY A 519 -25.76 9.67 -9.99
CA GLY A 519 -25.10 10.96 -10.19
C GLY A 519 -25.81 12.16 -9.59
N GLN A 520 -26.86 11.96 -8.79
CA GLN A 520 -27.59 13.05 -8.14
C GLN A 520 -26.89 13.43 -6.83
N ALA A 521 -26.67 14.72 -6.62
CA ALA A 521 -26.13 15.25 -5.37
C ALA A 521 -27.10 15.05 -4.19
N PHE A 522 -26.57 14.71 -3.01
CA PHE A 522 -27.30 14.65 -1.74
C PHE A 522 -26.54 15.31 -0.61
#